data_1aa1a45b9f947f879730da4036023154
#
_entry.id   1aa1a45b9f947f879730da4036023154
#
_cell.length_a   1.000
_cell.length_b   1.000
_cell.length_c   1.000
_cell.angle_alpha   90.00
_cell.angle_beta   90.00
_cell.angle_gamma   90.00
#
_symmetry.space_group_name_H-M   'P 1'
#
loop_
_entity.id
_entity.type
_entity.pdbx_description
1 polymer ?
#
loop_
_entity_poly.entity_id
_entity_poly.type
_entity_poly.pdbx_seq_one_letter_code
_entity_poly.pdbx_strand_id
1 'polypeptide(L)'
;MLNTIKNAFRIPDLRKKLLFTLLVIVVFRFGSVIPVPFLDVSALGELMARVDATPLGYVNMLTGGAFGNATLFAMGITPYINSSIIMQLLTVAIGPLERMAREGEEGRKRIASITRYVTVALGLIQGTAYFFYLRSNGITEFNDGFGAWFSAIVIIFVFTAGTALMMWLGEQINVKGVGNGISILLFASIIARMPTTLGQVWNYFYNGFAEPSAYGKYLFLAPFWLILFLAVIWVIVFMNDSERRLPVQYAKRVVGRKVYGGQSSHIPIKVAMSGVMPIIFASSILSIPSMIQ
;
A
#
# COMPACT_ATOMS: atom_id res chain seq x y z
N MET A 1 11.31 -24.62 -4.20
CA MET A 1 11.19 -23.27 -3.60
C MET A 1 12.22 -23.02 -2.50
N LEU A 2 12.35 -23.85 -1.45
CA LEU A 2 13.36 -23.64 -0.38
C LEU A 2 14.81 -23.57 -0.89
N ASN A 3 15.18 -24.39 -1.86
CA ASN A 3 16.52 -24.33 -2.48
C ASN A 3 16.77 -23.06 -3.27
N THR A 4 15.74 -22.47 -3.88
CA THR A 4 15.84 -21.20 -4.60
C THR A 4 16.11 -20.05 -3.65
N ILE A 5 15.39 -20.00 -2.51
CA ILE A 5 15.61 -19.01 -1.46
C ILE A 5 17.01 -19.15 -0.86
N LYS A 6 17.43 -20.38 -0.55
CA LYS A 6 18.77 -20.66 -0.03
C LYS A 6 19.88 -20.22 -1.01
N ASN A 7 19.68 -20.44 -2.31
CA ASN A 7 20.60 -20.02 -3.35
C ASN A 7 20.62 -18.49 -3.52
N ALA A 8 19.48 -17.80 -3.37
CA ALA A 8 19.40 -16.36 -3.39
C ALA A 8 20.27 -15.71 -2.29
N PHE A 9 20.27 -16.29 -1.07
CA PHE A 9 21.12 -15.82 0.02
C PHE A 9 22.62 -16.13 -0.16
N ARG A 10 23.01 -17.02 -1.09
CA ARG A 10 24.42 -17.31 -1.40
C ARG A 10 25.05 -16.25 -2.30
N ILE A 11 24.25 -15.52 -3.08
CA ILE A 11 24.75 -14.45 -3.95
C ILE A 11 24.93 -13.18 -3.12
N PRO A 12 26.16 -12.65 -2.93
CA PRO A 12 26.44 -11.56 -1.99
C PRO A 12 25.69 -10.28 -2.32
N ASP A 13 25.49 -9.93 -3.58
CA ASP A 13 24.79 -8.73 -3.99
C ASP A 13 23.28 -8.82 -3.72
N LEU A 14 22.68 -9.98 -4.01
CA LEU A 14 21.27 -10.22 -3.74
C LEU A 14 20.98 -10.26 -2.24
N ARG A 15 21.89 -10.87 -1.46
CA ARG A 15 21.81 -10.90 0.00
C ARG A 15 21.82 -9.49 0.60
N LYS A 16 22.71 -8.60 0.14
CA LYS A 16 22.77 -7.21 0.60
C LYS A 16 21.44 -6.47 0.33
N LYS A 17 20.89 -6.62 -0.88
CA LYS A 17 19.60 -6.01 -1.26
C LYS A 17 18.44 -6.55 -0.43
N LEU A 18 18.38 -7.86 -0.20
CA LEU A 18 17.34 -8.49 0.63
C LEU A 18 17.43 -8.02 2.08
N LEU A 19 18.61 -8.01 2.67
CA LEU A 19 18.83 -7.54 4.04
C LEU A 19 18.47 -6.06 4.19
N PHE A 20 18.83 -5.23 3.20
CA PHE A 20 18.45 -3.82 3.20
C PHE A 20 16.92 -3.63 3.16
N THR A 21 16.23 -4.37 2.28
CA THR A 21 14.77 -4.33 2.20
C THR A 21 14.12 -4.75 3.53
N LEU A 22 14.63 -5.82 4.15
CA LEU A 22 14.14 -6.28 5.44
C LEU A 22 14.39 -5.24 6.55
N LEU A 23 15.56 -4.60 6.57
CA LEU A 23 15.87 -3.53 7.50
C LEU A 23 14.88 -2.38 7.37
N VAL A 24 14.59 -1.95 6.14
CA VAL A 24 13.63 -0.86 5.90
C VAL A 24 12.22 -1.26 6.37
N ILE A 25 11.79 -2.52 6.17
CA ILE A 25 10.50 -3.02 6.70
C ILE A 25 10.48 -2.96 8.23
N VAL A 26 11.58 -3.31 8.90
CA VAL A 26 11.69 -3.21 10.36
C VAL A 26 11.58 -1.75 10.82
N VAL A 27 12.31 -0.82 10.20
CA VAL A 27 12.23 0.62 10.50
C VAL A 27 10.80 1.14 10.29
N PHE A 28 10.16 0.75 9.18
CA PHE A 28 8.76 1.07 8.92
C PHE A 28 7.85 0.54 10.05
N ARG A 29 8.05 -0.68 10.48
CA ARG A 29 7.24 -1.27 11.55
C ARG A 29 7.40 -0.55 12.89
N PHE A 30 8.62 -0.13 13.22
CA PHE A 30 8.86 0.72 14.40
C PHE A 30 8.07 2.02 14.34
N GLY A 31 8.14 2.77 13.25
CA GLY A 31 7.39 4.02 13.10
C GLY A 31 5.87 3.84 13.08
N SER A 32 5.38 2.66 12.70
CA SER A 32 3.95 2.32 12.74
C SER A 32 3.40 2.05 14.14
N VAL A 33 4.27 1.95 15.16
CA VAL A 33 3.87 1.70 16.55
C VAL A 33 4.02 2.95 17.42
N ILE A 34 4.84 3.92 17.00
CA ILE A 34 5.08 5.16 17.75
C ILE A 34 3.85 6.08 17.63
N PRO A 35 3.08 6.30 18.70
CA PRO A 35 1.94 7.21 18.66
C PRO A 35 2.39 8.66 18.56
N VAL A 36 1.58 9.50 17.94
CA VAL A 36 1.81 10.94 17.87
C VAL A 36 1.49 11.55 19.25
N PRO A 37 2.33 12.47 19.76
CA PRO A 37 2.08 13.11 21.05
C PRO A 37 0.79 13.95 21.05
N PHE A 38 0.27 14.24 22.24
CA PHE A 38 -0.93 15.05 22.49
C PHE A 38 -2.25 14.44 22.01
N LEU A 39 -2.31 13.11 21.84
CA LEU A 39 -3.51 12.36 21.49
C LEU A 39 -3.81 11.30 22.54
N ASP A 40 -5.09 11.21 22.94
CA ASP A 40 -5.57 10.12 23.80
C ASP A 40 -5.78 8.84 22.99
N VAL A 41 -4.84 7.90 23.14
CA VAL A 41 -4.85 6.62 22.41
C VAL A 41 -6.01 5.72 22.86
N SER A 42 -6.49 5.87 24.10
CA SER A 42 -7.59 5.04 24.63
C SER A 42 -8.92 5.42 24.00
N ALA A 43 -9.22 6.72 23.94
CA ALA A 43 -10.42 7.25 23.26
C ALA A 43 -10.40 6.95 21.76
N LEU A 44 -9.22 6.94 21.15
CA LEU A 44 -9.02 6.60 19.73
C LEU A 44 -9.39 5.14 19.42
N GLY A 45 -9.08 4.21 20.30
CA GLY A 45 -9.43 2.79 20.14
C GLY A 45 -10.94 2.56 20.10
N GLU A 46 -11.70 3.27 20.94
CA GLU A 46 -13.17 3.21 20.94
C GLU A 46 -13.78 3.82 19.67
N LEU A 47 -13.22 4.94 19.21
CA LEU A 47 -13.64 5.56 17.96
C LEU A 47 -13.43 4.63 16.77
N MET A 48 -12.28 4.00 16.68
CA MET A 48 -11.93 3.11 15.56
C MET A 48 -12.79 1.85 15.51
N ALA A 49 -13.23 1.33 16.65
CA ALA A 49 -14.18 0.22 16.69
C ALA A 49 -15.52 0.55 16.02
N ARG A 50 -15.93 1.82 16.04
CA ARG A 50 -17.16 2.31 15.36
C ARG A 50 -16.93 2.56 13.86
N VAL A 51 -15.70 2.83 13.45
CA VAL A 51 -15.34 3.30 12.11
C VAL A 51 -14.87 2.15 11.20
N ASP A 52 -14.60 0.96 11.74
CA ASP A 52 -14.11 -0.20 10.96
C ASP A 52 -15.02 -0.60 9.77
N ALA A 53 -16.34 -0.32 9.84
CA ALA A 53 -17.28 -0.56 8.76
C ALA A 53 -17.40 0.59 7.73
N THR A 54 -16.66 1.68 7.91
CA THR A 54 -16.69 2.87 7.06
C THR A 54 -15.51 2.90 6.10
N PRO A 55 -15.46 3.80 5.09
CA PRO A 55 -14.29 4.00 4.24
C PRO A 55 -12.99 4.29 5.00
N LEU A 56 -13.07 4.87 6.21
CA LEU A 56 -11.90 5.08 7.07
C LEU A 56 -11.32 3.76 7.60
N GLY A 57 -12.15 2.74 7.83
CA GLY A 57 -11.68 1.38 8.15
C GLY A 57 -10.83 0.78 7.04
N TYR A 58 -11.15 1.06 5.77
CA TYR A 58 -10.31 0.65 4.66
C TYR A 58 -8.92 1.34 4.68
N VAL A 59 -8.87 2.65 4.97
CA VAL A 59 -7.59 3.37 5.16
C VAL A 59 -6.79 2.76 6.31
N ASN A 60 -7.45 2.44 7.43
CA ASN A 60 -6.84 1.78 8.57
C ASN A 60 -6.27 0.39 8.22
N MET A 61 -6.95 -0.35 7.35
CA MET A 61 -6.46 -1.63 6.83
C MET A 61 -5.21 -1.45 5.96
N LEU A 62 -5.21 -0.48 5.03
CA LEU A 62 -4.07 -0.20 4.15
C LEU A 62 -2.84 0.27 4.91
N THR A 63 -3.02 1.00 6.02
CA THR A 63 -1.91 1.47 6.87
C THR A 63 -1.46 0.43 7.89
N GLY A 64 -2.06 -0.77 7.90
CA GLY A 64 -1.72 -1.83 8.85
C GLY A 64 -2.09 -1.51 10.30
N GLY A 65 -3.10 -0.66 10.53
CA GLY A 65 -3.53 -0.21 11.84
C GLY A 65 -2.87 1.07 12.33
N ALA A 66 -1.93 1.63 11.58
CA ALA A 66 -1.24 2.86 11.94
C ALA A 66 -2.18 4.07 11.99
N PHE A 67 -3.17 4.13 11.10
CA PHE A 67 -4.22 5.15 11.09
C PHE A 67 -5.06 5.07 12.37
N GLY A 68 -5.57 3.91 12.71
CA GLY A 68 -6.42 3.70 13.88
C GLY A 68 -5.72 3.94 15.22
N ASN A 69 -4.40 3.93 15.25
CA ASN A 69 -3.59 4.22 16.44
C ASN A 69 -2.95 5.62 16.40
N ALA A 70 -3.30 6.45 15.41
CA ALA A 70 -2.73 7.77 15.16
C ALA A 70 -1.20 7.80 15.35
N THR A 71 -0.51 6.87 14.71
CA THR A 71 0.96 6.74 14.81
C THR A 71 1.64 7.66 13.80
N LEU A 72 2.97 7.75 13.87
CA LEU A 72 3.80 8.52 12.94
C LEU A 72 3.47 8.24 11.47
N PHE A 73 3.15 6.99 11.13
CA PHE A 73 2.79 6.56 9.78
C PHE A 73 1.27 6.40 9.57
N ALA A 74 0.45 7.15 10.31
CA ALA A 74 -1.01 7.07 10.19
C ALA A 74 -1.52 7.33 8.76
N MET A 75 -0.95 8.31 8.05
CA MET A 75 -1.30 8.57 6.65
C MET A 75 -0.75 7.52 5.68
N GLY A 76 0.22 6.70 6.12
CA GLY A 76 0.83 5.65 5.33
C GLY A 76 1.45 6.16 4.02
N ILE A 77 1.34 5.35 2.99
CA ILE A 77 1.85 5.65 1.64
C ILE A 77 0.79 6.24 0.71
N THR A 78 -0.45 6.37 1.21
CA THR A 78 -1.62 6.82 0.42
C THR A 78 -1.41 8.18 -0.25
N PRO A 79 -0.87 9.23 0.43
CA PRO A 79 -0.63 10.53 -0.21
C PRO A 79 0.33 10.44 -1.38
N TYR A 80 1.35 9.58 -1.31
CA TYR A 80 2.30 9.37 -2.40
C TYR A 80 1.64 8.65 -3.59
N ILE A 81 0.83 7.63 -3.34
CA ILE A 81 0.12 6.91 -4.41
C ILE A 81 -0.81 7.87 -5.14
N ASN A 82 -1.59 8.67 -4.41
CA ASN A 82 -2.49 9.66 -4.98
C ASN A 82 -1.71 10.70 -5.82
N SER A 83 -0.61 11.22 -5.28
CA SER A 83 0.27 12.14 -5.98
C SER A 83 0.81 11.53 -7.28
N SER A 84 1.28 10.28 -7.23
CA SER A 84 1.81 9.58 -8.40
C SER A 84 0.75 9.41 -9.50
N ILE A 85 -0.47 9.05 -9.12
CA ILE A 85 -1.59 8.89 -10.07
C ILE A 85 -2.01 10.25 -10.64
N ILE A 86 -2.14 11.28 -9.81
CA ILE A 86 -2.45 12.64 -10.24
C ILE A 86 -1.40 13.11 -11.26
N MET A 87 -0.12 12.91 -10.97
CA MET A 87 0.96 13.29 -11.88
C MET A 87 0.93 12.49 -13.18
N GLN A 88 0.61 11.20 -13.14
CA GLN A 88 0.43 10.40 -14.36
C GLN A 88 -0.71 10.93 -15.24
N LEU A 89 -1.84 11.30 -14.64
CA LEU A 89 -2.96 11.90 -15.37
C LEU A 89 -2.60 13.29 -15.93
N LEU A 90 -1.92 14.11 -15.13
CA LEU A 90 -1.48 15.43 -15.56
C LEU A 90 -0.43 15.39 -16.68
N THR A 91 0.43 14.37 -16.73
CA THR A 91 1.37 14.19 -17.85
C THR A 91 0.68 13.89 -19.17
N VAL A 92 -0.54 13.36 -19.16
CA VAL A 92 -1.35 13.17 -20.36
C VAL A 92 -2.17 14.43 -20.69
N ALA A 93 -2.64 15.15 -19.67
CA ALA A 93 -3.53 16.30 -19.84
C ALA A 93 -2.80 17.61 -20.15
N ILE A 94 -1.57 17.77 -19.63
CA ILE A 94 -0.81 19.03 -19.71
C ILE A 94 0.40 18.88 -20.63
N GLY A 95 0.39 19.57 -21.78
CA GLY A 95 1.42 19.48 -22.83
C GLY A 95 2.88 19.70 -22.35
N PRO A 96 3.20 20.68 -21.48
CA PRO A 96 4.53 20.81 -20.88
C PRO A 96 5.00 19.57 -20.10
N LEU A 97 4.12 18.92 -19.34
CA LEU A 97 4.45 17.70 -18.60
C LEU A 97 4.60 16.49 -19.52
N GLU A 98 3.81 16.44 -20.60
CA GLU A 98 3.96 15.43 -21.65
C GLU A 98 5.32 15.52 -22.33
N ARG A 99 5.78 16.75 -22.64
CA ARG A 99 7.12 16.98 -23.22
C ARG A 99 8.21 16.49 -22.28
N MET A 100 8.13 16.83 -21.00
CA MET A 100 9.05 16.33 -19.98
C MET A 100 9.05 14.79 -19.91
N ALA A 101 7.88 14.15 -19.99
CA ALA A 101 7.78 12.68 -19.99
C ALA A 101 8.48 12.04 -21.20
N ARG A 102 8.52 12.74 -22.33
CA ARG A 102 9.19 12.31 -23.56
C ARG A 102 10.69 12.59 -23.58
N GLU A 103 11.21 13.45 -22.71
CA GLU A 103 12.65 13.77 -22.57
C GLU A 103 13.51 12.61 -22.04
N GLY A 104 12.90 11.46 -21.79
CA GLY A 104 13.61 10.25 -21.32
C GLY A 104 13.91 10.27 -19.82
N GLU A 105 15.15 9.94 -19.43
CA GLU A 105 15.47 9.73 -18.01
C GLU A 105 15.53 11.01 -17.19
N GLU A 106 16.00 12.11 -17.77
CA GLU A 106 16.01 13.43 -17.10
C GLU A 106 14.60 13.95 -16.84
N GLY A 107 13.71 13.87 -17.82
CA GLY A 107 12.33 14.27 -17.66
C GLY A 107 11.61 13.46 -16.60
N ARG A 108 11.84 12.14 -16.55
CA ARG A 108 11.28 11.26 -15.50
C ARG A 108 11.79 11.66 -14.11
N LYS A 109 13.05 12.03 -13.95
CA LYS A 109 13.61 12.54 -12.67
C LYS A 109 12.94 13.84 -12.23
N ARG A 110 12.67 14.77 -13.16
CA ARG A 110 11.95 16.02 -12.89
C ARG A 110 10.50 15.74 -12.45
N ILE A 111 9.78 14.90 -13.16
CA ILE A 111 8.42 14.47 -12.80
C ILE A 111 8.40 13.83 -11.42
N ALA A 112 9.36 12.94 -11.10
CA ALA A 112 9.48 12.33 -9.78
C ALA A 112 9.70 13.40 -8.68
N SER A 113 10.50 14.44 -8.94
CA SER A 113 10.69 15.54 -7.99
C SER A 113 9.39 16.33 -7.76
N ILE A 114 8.64 16.64 -8.82
CA ILE A 114 7.33 17.30 -8.69
C ILE A 114 6.37 16.41 -7.89
N THR A 115 6.34 15.10 -8.16
CA THR A 115 5.53 14.14 -7.42
C THR A 115 5.83 14.17 -5.91
N ARG A 116 7.10 14.33 -5.51
CA ARG A 116 7.47 14.46 -4.10
C ARG A 116 6.89 15.72 -3.46
N TYR A 117 6.96 16.86 -4.12
CA TYR A 117 6.35 18.12 -3.61
C TYR A 117 4.84 17.99 -3.48
N VAL A 118 4.17 17.42 -4.49
CA VAL A 118 2.72 17.16 -4.45
C VAL A 118 2.38 16.18 -3.33
N THR A 119 3.21 15.18 -3.08
CA THR A 119 3.03 14.22 -1.97
C THR A 119 3.05 14.92 -0.62
N VAL A 120 4.02 15.81 -0.38
CA VAL A 120 4.11 16.55 0.87
C VAL A 120 2.92 17.48 1.05
N ALA A 121 2.50 18.18 -0.02
CA ALA A 121 1.32 19.05 -0.01
C ALA A 121 0.03 18.25 0.30
N LEU A 122 -0.16 17.09 -0.35
CA LEU A 122 -1.30 16.21 -0.07
C LEU A 122 -1.22 15.63 1.35
N GLY A 123 -0.04 15.26 1.82
CA GLY A 123 0.18 14.79 3.19
C GLY A 123 -0.19 15.86 4.23
N LEU A 124 0.13 17.12 3.96
CA LEU A 124 -0.24 18.24 4.82
C LEU A 124 -1.76 18.47 4.83
N ILE A 125 -2.42 18.43 3.67
CA ILE A 125 -3.88 18.57 3.56
C ILE A 125 -4.58 17.42 4.29
N GLN A 126 -4.18 16.17 4.03
CA GLN A 126 -4.78 14.99 4.66
C GLN A 126 -4.47 14.92 6.16
N GLY A 127 -3.24 15.27 6.57
CA GLY A 127 -2.86 15.36 7.98
C GLY A 127 -3.67 16.42 8.74
N THR A 128 -3.95 17.56 8.10
CA THR A 128 -4.81 18.60 8.65
C THR A 128 -6.26 18.13 8.77
N ALA A 129 -6.80 17.49 7.74
CA ALA A 129 -8.16 16.94 7.77
C ALA A 129 -8.29 15.88 8.88
N TYR A 130 -7.30 14.99 9.01
CA TYR A 130 -7.29 13.98 10.06
C TYR A 130 -7.16 14.59 11.46
N PHE A 131 -6.36 15.62 11.64
CA PHE A 131 -6.30 16.38 12.89
C PHE A 131 -7.67 16.95 13.28
N PHE A 132 -8.38 17.60 12.35
CA PHE A 132 -9.72 18.11 12.63
C PHE A 132 -10.70 17.00 12.97
N TYR A 133 -10.62 15.86 12.30
CA TYR A 133 -11.42 14.68 12.61
C TYR A 133 -11.16 14.17 14.04
N LEU A 134 -9.91 14.08 14.46
CA LEU A 134 -9.53 13.68 15.82
C LEU A 134 -10.02 14.70 16.86
N ARG A 135 -9.90 15.98 16.56
CA ARG A 135 -10.34 17.06 17.44
C ARG A 135 -11.86 17.09 17.61
N SER A 136 -12.62 16.92 16.53
CA SER A 136 -14.10 16.88 16.59
C SER A 136 -14.64 15.72 17.42
N ASN A 137 -13.88 14.63 17.52
CA ASN A 137 -14.20 13.47 18.35
C ASN A 137 -13.60 13.54 19.77
N GLY A 138 -12.99 14.68 20.16
CA GLY A 138 -12.48 14.89 21.52
C GLY A 138 -11.24 14.07 21.89
N ILE A 139 -10.43 13.65 20.90
CA ILE A 139 -9.25 12.79 21.09
C ILE A 139 -8.00 13.62 21.40
N THR A 140 -8.02 14.93 21.20
CA THR A 140 -6.91 15.83 21.50
C THR A 140 -6.88 16.18 22.98
N GLU A 141 -5.69 16.11 23.61
CA GLU A 141 -5.53 16.44 25.04
C GLU A 141 -5.76 17.92 25.33
N PHE A 142 -5.40 18.81 24.40
CA PHE A 142 -5.53 20.27 24.55
C PHE A 142 -6.57 20.80 23.58
N ASN A 143 -7.72 21.26 24.12
CA ASN A 143 -8.80 21.80 23.31
C ASN A 143 -8.81 23.33 23.24
N ASP A 144 -8.20 24.03 24.23
CA ASP A 144 -8.26 25.48 24.36
C ASP A 144 -6.88 26.13 24.60
N GLY A 145 -6.78 27.42 24.24
CA GLY A 145 -5.61 28.25 24.49
C GLY A 145 -4.40 27.97 23.61
N PHE A 146 -3.23 28.38 24.11
CA PHE A 146 -1.94 28.23 23.39
C PHE A 146 -1.57 26.74 23.19
N GLY A 147 -1.93 25.89 24.14
CA GLY A 147 -1.67 24.45 24.07
C GLY A 147 -2.38 23.80 22.87
N ALA A 148 -3.60 24.20 22.56
CA ALA A 148 -4.35 23.69 21.40
C ALA A 148 -3.70 24.08 20.06
N TRP A 149 -3.20 25.29 19.93
CA TRP A 149 -2.46 25.73 18.75
C TRP A 149 -1.15 24.98 18.56
N PHE A 150 -0.38 24.86 19.65
CA PHE A 150 0.88 24.15 19.61
C PHE A 150 0.70 22.67 19.27
N SER A 151 -0.25 21.97 19.92
CA SER A 151 -0.54 20.58 19.64
C SER A 151 -1.02 20.36 18.20
N ALA A 152 -1.87 21.25 17.67
CA ALA A 152 -2.33 21.19 16.28
C ALA A 152 -1.15 21.24 15.30
N ILE A 153 -0.25 22.21 15.45
CA ILE A 153 0.92 22.35 14.60
C ILE A 153 1.80 21.10 14.69
N VAL A 154 2.11 20.61 15.89
CA VAL A 154 2.95 19.44 16.08
C VAL A 154 2.33 18.21 15.43
N ILE A 155 1.05 17.93 15.67
CA ILE A 155 0.36 16.75 15.14
C ILE A 155 0.35 16.78 13.61
N ILE A 156 -0.02 17.90 12.98
CA ILE A 156 -0.06 18.06 11.52
C ILE A 156 1.32 17.88 10.91
N PHE A 157 2.35 18.50 11.49
CA PHE A 157 3.73 18.34 10.99
C PHE A 157 4.26 16.93 11.18
N VAL A 158 3.94 16.25 12.27
CA VAL A 158 4.35 14.85 12.52
C VAL A 158 3.72 13.92 11.47
N PHE A 159 2.43 14.05 11.16
CA PHE A 159 1.80 13.27 10.11
C PHE A 159 2.39 13.55 8.72
N THR A 160 2.66 14.82 8.42
CA THR A 160 3.28 15.21 7.15
C THR A 160 4.72 14.68 7.03
N ALA A 161 5.50 14.80 8.10
CA ALA A 161 6.85 14.26 8.17
C ALA A 161 6.86 12.73 8.05
N GLY A 162 5.90 12.05 8.69
CA GLY A 162 5.70 10.61 8.55
C GLY A 162 5.45 10.19 7.10
N THR A 163 4.59 10.93 6.39
CA THR A 163 4.33 10.70 4.95
C THR A 163 5.61 10.89 4.11
N ALA A 164 6.36 11.97 4.36
CA ALA A 164 7.61 12.24 3.64
C ALA A 164 8.66 11.14 3.91
N LEU A 165 8.76 10.68 5.16
CA LEU A 165 9.65 9.59 5.54
C LEU A 165 9.25 8.26 4.87
N MET A 166 7.95 7.94 4.81
CA MET A 166 7.44 6.76 4.12
C MET A 166 7.77 6.77 2.64
N MET A 167 7.57 7.90 1.97
CA MET A 167 7.95 8.08 0.57
C MET A 167 9.45 7.85 0.38
N TRP A 168 10.30 8.46 1.24
CA TRP A 168 11.75 8.29 1.18
C TRP A 168 12.18 6.83 1.40
N LEU A 169 11.59 6.12 2.37
CA LEU A 169 11.85 4.71 2.60
C LEU A 169 11.50 3.85 1.37
N GLY A 170 10.36 4.12 0.73
CA GLY A 170 9.96 3.44 -0.51
C GLY A 170 10.97 3.68 -1.65
N GLU A 171 11.45 4.91 -1.81
CA GLU A 171 12.48 5.23 -2.80
C GLU A 171 13.84 4.58 -2.50
N GLN A 172 14.23 4.49 -1.22
CA GLN A 172 15.46 3.78 -0.84
C GLN A 172 15.40 2.29 -1.19
N ILE A 173 14.24 1.65 -1.05
CA ILE A 173 14.08 0.26 -1.49
C ILE A 173 14.22 0.15 -3.01
N ASN A 174 13.65 1.09 -3.79
CA ASN A 174 13.80 1.10 -5.25
C ASN A 174 15.27 1.19 -5.69
N VAL A 175 16.09 1.97 -4.97
CA VAL A 175 17.50 2.18 -5.33
C VAL A 175 18.42 1.07 -4.81
N LYS A 176 18.25 0.67 -3.56
CA LYS A 176 19.20 -0.22 -2.84
C LYS A 176 18.60 -1.60 -2.50
N GLY A 177 17.30 -1.76 -2.63
CA GLY A 177 16.56 -2.97 -2.26
C GLY A 177 16.23 -3.86 -3.45
N VAL A 178 15.17 -4.65 -3.29
CA VAL A 178 14.62 -5.57 -4.29
C VAL A 178 13.20 -5.15 -4.61
N GLY A 179 12.85 -5.09 -5.90
CA GLY A 179 11.50 -4.84 -6.36
C GLY A 179 11.02 -3.40 -6.18
N ASN A 180 9.70 -3.20 -6.20
CA ASN A 180 9.09 -1.87 -6.03
C ASN A 180 8.89 -1.59 -4.53
N GLY A 181 9.60 -0.59 -3.99
CA GLY A 181 9.59 -0.27 -2.57
C GLY A 181 8.22 0.12 -2.02
N ILE A 182 7.42 0.82 -2.82
CA ILE A 182 6.07 1.23 -2.44
C ILE A 182 5.16 0.01 -2.27
N SER A 183 5.22 -0.91 -3.24
CA SER A 183 4.46 -2.16 -3.18
C SER A 183 4.89 -3.04 -2.00
N ILE A 184 6.18 -3.07 -1.68
CA ILE A 184 6.71 -3.82 -0.53
C ILE A 184 6.23 -3.21 0.79
N LEU A 185 6.23 -1.88 0.93
CA LEU A 185 5.73 -1.22 2.13
C LEU A 185 4.22 -1.40 2.31
N LEU A 186 3.43 -1.32 1.23
CA LEU A 186 1.99 -1.66 1.26
C LEU A 186 1.76 -3.11 1.68
N PHE A 187 2.49 -4.03 1.08
CA PHE A 187 2.40 -5.45 1.43
C PHE A 187 2.75 -5.69 2.91
N ALA A 188 3.83 -5.06 3.41
CA ALA A 188 4.22 -5.14 4.81
C ALA A 188 3.15 -4.55 5.75
N SER A 189 2.48 -3.45 5.35
CA SER A 189 1.37 -2.85 6.10
C SER A 189 0.20 -3.82 6.21
N ILE A 190 -0.26 -4.38 5.09
CA ILE A 190 -1.42 -5.27 5.06
C ILE A 190 -1.15 -6.57 5.84
N ILE A 191 0.02 -7.19 5.62
CA ILE A 191 0.40 -8.42 6.32
C ILE A 191 0.57 -8.19 7.83
N ALA A 192 0.92 -7.01 8.25
CA ALA A 192 1.11 -6.71 9.67
C ALA A 192 -0.16 -6.95 10.52
N ARG A 193 -1.35 -6.84 9.96
CA ARG A 193 -2.63 -7.17 10.64
C ARG A 193 -3.04 -8.64 10.51
N MET A 194 -2.39 -9.39 9.64
CA MET A 194 -2.77 -10.79 9.39
C MET A 194 -2.72 -11.69 10.65
N PRO A 195 -1.70 -11.59 11.53
CA PRO A 195 -1.67 -12.40 12.74
C PRO A 195 -2.85 -12.13 13.68
N THR A 196 -3.25 -10.86 13.83
CA THR A 196 -4.39 -10.47 14.68
C THR A 196 -5.71 -10.96 14.09
N THR A 197 -5.89 -10.83 12.78
CA THR A 197 -7.08 -11.31 12.08
C THR A 197 -7.19 -12.84 12.14
N LEU A 198 -6.10 -13.56 11.93
CA LEU A 198 -6.07 -15.02 12.06
C LEU A 198 -6.35 -15.45 13.52
N GLY A 199 -5.82 -14.73 14.51
CA GLY A 199 -6.11 -14.96 15.92
C GLY A 199 -7.60 -14.75 16.24
N GLN A 200 -8.25 -13.75 15.68
CA GLN A 200 -9.70 -13.52 15.82
C GLN A 200 -10.51 -14.66 15.20
N VAL A 201 -10.18 -15.07 13.96
CA VAL A 201 -10.82 -16.22 13.29
C VAL A 201 -10.67 -17.48 14.12
N TRP A 202 -9.47 -17.72 14.66
CA TRP A 202 -9.22 -18.87 15.56
C TRP A 202 -10.05 -18.79 16.84
N ASN A 203 -10.13 -17.65 17.49
CA ASN A 203 -10.96 -17.46 18.68
C ASN A 203 -12.45 -17.69 18.40
N TYR A 204 -12.97 -17.19 17.29
CA TYR A 204 -14.35 -17.46 16.89
C TYR A 204 -14.60 -18.95 16.63
N PHE A 205 -13.67 -19.63 16.01
CA PHE A 205 -13.75 -21.07 15.78
C PHE A 205 -13.72 -21.85 17.11
N TYR A 206 -12.79 -21.51 18.00
CA TYR A 206 -12.67 -22.15 19.31
C TYR A 206 -13.91 -21.92 20.19
N ASN A 207 -14.40 -20.69 20.25
CA ASN A 207 -15.61 -20.35 21.01
C ASN A 207 -16.85 -21.03 20.43
N GLY A 208 -16.85 -21.34 19.13
CA GLY A 208 -17.91 -22.15 18.50
C GLY A 208 -18.04 -23.55 19.10
N PHE A 209 -16.95 -24.15 19.60
CA PHE A 209 -16.98 -25.41 20.35
C PHE A 209 -17.32 -25.23 21.83
N ALA A 210 -16.84 -24.13 22.46
CA ALA A 210 -17.03 -23.89 23.89
C ALA A 210 -18.45 -23.44 24.21
N GLU A 211 -19.04 -22.58 23.35
CA GLU A 211 -20.39 -22.01 23.52
C GLU A 211 -21.22 -22.13 22.23
N PRO A 212 -21.74 -23.35 21.91
CA PRO A 212 -22.46 -23.57 20.65
C PRO A 212 -23.73 -22.73 20.48
N SER A 213 -24.37 -22.32 21.58
CA SER A 213 -25.58 -21.51 21.56
C SER A 213 -25.34 -20.09 21.02
N ALA A 214 -24.18 -19.49 21.34
CA ALA A 214 -23.84 -18.14 20.92
C ALA A 214 -22.99 -18.12 19.64
N TYR A 215 -22.03 -19.03 19.52
CA TYR A 215 -20.97 -19.00 18.50
C TYR A 215 -21.00 -20.18 17.53
N GLY A 216 -21.97 -21.10 17.64
CA GLY A 216 -22.01 -22.34 16.83
C GLY A 216 -21.99 -22.12 15.32
N LYS A 217 -22.53 -21.00 14.83
CA LYS A 217 -22.46 -20.61 13.41
C LYS A 217 -21.02 -20.38 12.90
N TYR A 218 -20.12 -19.95 13.77
CA TYR A 218 -18.72 -19.66 13.39
C TYR A 218 -17.89 -20.94 13.19
N LEU A 219 -18.38 -22.09 13.69
CA LEU A 219 -17.75 -23.37 13.44
C LEU A 219 -17.66 -23.70 11.94
N PHE A 220 -18.69 -23.34 11.20
CA PHE A 220 -18.73 -23.51 9.74
C PHE A 220 -18.25 -22.24 9.00
N LEU A 221 -18.57 -21.07 9.52
CA LEU A 221 -18.23 -19.80 8.86
C LEU A 221 -16.72 -19.53 8.86
N ALA A 222 -16.00 -19.82 9.95
CA ALA A 222 -14.58 -19.56 10.04
C ALA A 222 -13.74 -20.33 9.02
N PRO A 223 -13.88 -21.70 8.90
CA PRO A 223 -13.18 -22.42 7.86
C PRO A 223 -13.66 -22.06 6.44
N PHE A 224 -14.94 -21.76 6.24
CA PHE A 224 -15.47 -21.29 4.97
C PHE A 224 -14.79 -20.00 4.51
N TRP A 225 -14.67 -19.00 5.40
CA TRP A 225 -14.00 -17.73 5.10
C TRP A 225 -12.51 -17.93 4.80
N LEU A 226 -11.85 -18.84 5.49
CA LEU A 226 -10.44 -19.15 5.25
C LEU A 226 -10.24 -19.81 3.88
N ILE A 227 -11.11 -20.77 3.51
CA ILE A 227 -11.08 -21.39 2.18
C ILE A 227 -11.39 -20.35 1.09
N LEU A 228 -12.40 -19.50 1.31
CA LEU A 228 -12.77 -18.44 0.38
C LEU A 228 -11.61 -17.47 0.18
N PHE A 229 -10.93 -17.06 1.26
CA PHE A 229 -9.77 -16.19 1.20
C PHE A 229 -8.64 -16.79 0.36
N LEU A 230 -8.31 -18.07 0.57
CA LEU A 230 -7.31 -18.77 -0.22
C LEU A 230 -7.74 -18.93 -1.69
N ALA A 231 -9.02 -19.20 -1.94
CA ALA A 231 -9.55 -19.28 -3.30
C ALA A 231 -9.46 -17.95 -4.04
N VAL A 232 -9.77 -16.83 -3.37
CA VAL A 232 -9.63 -15.49 -3.95
C VAL A 232 -8.17 -15.18 -4.27
N ILE A 233 -7.23 -15.49 -3.39
CA ILE A 233 -5.79 -15.33 -3.66
C ILE A 233 -5.39 -16.15 -4.89
N TRP A 234 -5.82 -17.41 -4.95
CA TRP A 234 -5.52 -18.28 -6.08
C TRP A 234 -6.05 -17.71 -7.42
N VAL A 235 -7.30 -17.23 -7.43
CA VAL A 235 -7.90 -16.60 -8.61
C VAL A 235 -7.12 -15.35 -9.04
N ILE A 236 -6.73 -14.49 -8.07
CA ILE A 236 -5.94 -13.27 -8.36
C ILE A 236 -4.59 -13.63 -8.97
N VAL A 237 -3.88 -14.59 -8.40
CA VAL A 237 -2.58 -15.05 -8.93
C VAL A 237 -2.76 -15.64 -10.32
N PHE A 238 -3.77 -16.49 -10.53
CA PHE A 238 -4.09 -17.08 -11.82
C PHE A 238 -4.37 -15.99 -12.89
N MET A 239 -5.15 -14.97 -12.55
CA MET A 239 -5.44 -13.86 -13.45
C MET A 239 -4.22 -13.00 -13.78
N ASN A 240 -3.34 -12.75 -12.79
CA ASN A 240 -2.12 -11.97 -13.00
C ASN A 240 -1.09 -12.71 -13.86
N ASP A 241 -1.03 -14.04 -13.77
CA ASP A 241 -0.12 -14.87 -14.56
C ASP A 241 -0.71 -15.23 -15.91
N SER A 242 -2.02 -14.97 -16.15
CA SER A 242 -2.67 -15.31 -17.39
C SER A 242 -2.20 -14.42 -18.54
N GLU A 243 -1.82 -15.06 -19.64
CA GLU A 243 -1.34 -14.41 -20.87
C GLU A 243 -2.18 -14.85 -22.06
N ARG A 244 -2.63 -13.89 -22.85
CA ARG A 244 -3.20 -14.17 -24.17
C ARG A 244 -2.05 -14.27 -25.18
N ARG A 245 -1.83 -15.45 -25.72
CA ARG A 245 -0.79 -15.71 -26.72
C ARG A 245 -1.34 -15.48 -28.12
N LEU A 246 -0.83 -14.46 -28.82
CA LEU A 246 -1.14 -14.21 -30.21
C LEU A 246 -0.12 -14.93 -31.09
N PRO A 247 -0.54 -15.85 -31.97
CA PRO A 247 0.38 -16.54 -32.87
C PRO A 247 0.90 -15.56 -33.92
N VAL A 248 2.21 -15.49 -34.08
CA VAL A 248 2.90 -14.69 -35.11
C VAL A 248 3.59 -15.64 -36.06
N GLN A 249 3.28 -15.51 -37.33
CA GLN A 249 3.97 -16.27 -38.40
C GLN A 249 5.10 -15.43 -38.97
N TYR A 250 6.33 -15.90 -38.80
CA TYR A 250 7.46 -15.30 -39.48
C TYR A 250 7.62 -15.86 -40.90
N ALA A 251 7.86 -14.97 -41.87
CA ALA A 251 8.13 -15.38 -43.25
C ALA A 251 9.40 -16.24 -43.28
N LYS A 252 9.33 -17.35 -44.05
CA LYS A 252 10.48 -18.21 -44.27
C LYS A 252 11.46 -17.45 -45.18
N ARG A 253 12.72 -17.31 -44.75
CA ARG A 253 13.79 -16.72 -45.55
C ARG A 253 14.66 -17.85 -46.10
N VAL A 254 14.77 -17.90 -47.42
CA VAL A 254 15.63 -18.85 -48.13
C VAL A 254 16.96 -18.15 -48.39
N VAL A 255 18.04 -18.69 -47.88
CA VAL A 255 19.38 -18.24 -48.16
C VAL A 255 20.18 -19.41 -48.78
N GLY A 256 20.32 -19.37 -50.13
CA GLY A 256 20.88 -20.47 -50.90
C GLY A 256 20.01 -21.73 -50.82
N ARG A 257 20.59 -22.88 -50.52
CA ARG A 257 19.88 -24.17 -50.38
C ARG A 257 19.25 -24.41 -48.98
N LYS A 258 19.46 -23.50 -48.02
CA LYS A 258 18.96 -23.66 -46.62
C LYS A 258 17.77 -22.71 -46.39
N VAL A 259 16.69 -23.27 -45.83
CA VAL A 259 15.53 -22.53 -45.39
C VAL A 259 15.68 -22.18 -43.93
N TYR A 260 15.75 -20.89 -43.63
CA TYR A 260 15.79 -20.37 -42.25
C TYR A 260 14.42 -19.73 -41.91
N GLY A 261 13.93 -20.02 -40.74
CA GLY A 261 12.66 -19.50 -40.27
C GLY A 261 11.52 -20.51 -40.34
N GLY A 262 10.35 -20.12 -39.96
CA GLY A 262 9.15 -20.98 -39.90
C GLY A 262 8.82 -21.54 -38.53
N GLN A 263 9.56 -21.09 -37.45
CA GLN A 263 9.09 -21.30 -36.09
C GLN A 263 7.92 -20.36 -35.81
N SER A 264 6.78 -20.92 -35.39
CA SER A 264 5.68 -20.15 -34.87
C SER A 264 6.07 -19.60 -33.49
N SER A 265 6.17 -18.28 -33.39
CA SER A 265 6.36 -17.58 -32.14
C SER A 265 5.02 -16.96 -31.71
N HIS A 266 4.87 -16.63 -30.43
CA HIS A 266 3.68 -15.91 -29.97
C HIS A 266 4.11 -14.66 -29.21
N ILE A 267 3.29 -13.61 -29.32
CA ILE A 267 3.43 -12.40 -28.52
C ILE A 267 2.55 -12.59 -27.28
N PRO A 268 3.14 -12.67 -26.07
CA PRO A 268 2.37 -12.75 -24.82
C PRO A 268 1.80 -11.38 -24.47
N ILE A 269 0.47 -11.28 -24.31
CA ILE A 269 -0.20 -10.08 -23.80
C ILE A 269 -0.81 -10.43 -22.46
N LYS A 270 -0.38 -9.75 -21.39
CA LYS A 270 -0.95 -9.94 -20.06
C LYS A 270 -2.41 -9.51 -20.04
N VAL A 271 -3.29 -10.33 -19.45
CA VAL A 271 -4.73 -10.03 -19.34
C VAL A 271 -4.97 -8.90 -18.34
N ALA A 272 -4.27 -8.90 -17.21
CA ALA A 272 -4.38 -7.88 -16.16
C ALA A 272 -3.25 -6.85 -16.25
N MET A 273 -3.31 -5.91 -17.22
CA MET A 273 -2.28 -4.88 -17.38
C MET A 273 -2.34 -3.77 -16.34
N SER A 274 -3.54 -3.41 -15.87
CA SER A 274 -3.72 -2.29 -14.92
C SER A 274 -3.49 -2.67 -13.46
N GLY A 275 -3.47 -3.96 -13.12
CA GLY A 275 -3.25 -4.44 -11.75
C GLY A 275 -4.24 -3.87 -10.73
N VAL A 276 -3.73 -3.54 -9.54
CA VAL A 276 -4.51 -3.03 -8.39
C VAL A 276 -4.66 -1.49 -8.40
N MET A 277 -3.90 -0.77 -9.24
CA MET A 277 -3.84 0.70 -9.24
C MET A 277 -5.21 1.39 -9.34
N PRO A 278 -6.16 0.99 -10.23
CA PRO A 278 -7.47 1.66 -10.31
C PRO A 278 -8.30 1.53 -9.04
N ILE A 279 -8.18 0.42 -8.33
CA ILE A 279 -8.92 0.16 -7.08
C ILE A 279 -8.39 1.07 -5.96
N ILE A 280 -7.06 1.17 -5.84
CA ILE A 280 -6.42 2.03 -4.84
C ILE A 280 -6.79 3.50 -5.10
N PHE A 281 -6.80 3.93 -6.35
CA PHE A 281 -7.19 5.29 -6.73
C PHE A 281 -8.66 5.59 -6.39
N ALA A 282 -9.58 4.70 -6.77
CA ALA A 282 -11.00 4.87 -6.47
C ALA A 282 -11.26 4.94 -4.96
N SER A 283 -10.62 4.06 -4.18
CA SER A 283 -10.76 4.06 -2.71
C SER A 283 -10.18 5.31 -2.07
N SER A 284 -9.07 5.83 -2.60
CA SER A 284 -8.44 7.07 -2.11
C SER A 284 -9.32 8.30 -2.36
N ILE A 285 -9.97 8.39 -3.53
CA ILE A 285 -10.92 9.47 -3.83
C ILE A 285 -12.14 9.37 -2.90
N LEU A 286 -12.68 8.16 -2.70
CA LEU A 286 -13.83 7.94 -1.83
C LEU A 286 -13.54 8.24 -0.34
N SER A 287 -12.29 8.16 0.09
CA SER A 287 -11.92 8.47 1.47
C SER A 287 -11.91 9.96 1.77
N ILE A 288 -11.71 10.85 0.77
CA ILE A 288 -11.63 12.30 0.97
C ILE A 288 -12.93 12.89 1.52
N PRO A 289 -14.13 12.63 0.93
CA PRO A 289 -15.38 13.14 1.47
C PRO A 289 -15.69 12.67 2.88
N SER A 290 -15.34 11.42 3.22
CA SER A 290 -15.57 10.85 4.55
C SER A 290 -14.65 11.41 5.63
N MET A 291 -13.59 12.14 5.28
CA MET A 291 -12.72 12.85 6.22
C MET A 291 -13.19 14.29 6.47
N ILE A 292 -14.10 14.82 5.64
CA ILE A 292 -14.59 16.20 5.73
C ILE A 292 -15.95 16.25 6.47
N GLN A 293 -16.72 15.17 6.44
CA GLN A 293 -17.97 15.02 7.22
C GLN A 293 -17.68 14.72 8.70
#